data_debc6584e89c38d8d0b73c55b3e958f4
#
_entry.id   debc6584e89c38d8d0b73c55b3e958f4
#
_cell.length_a   1.000
_cell.length_b   1.000
_cell.length_c   1.000
_cell.angle_alpha   90.00
_cell.angle_beta   90.00
_cell.angle_gamma   90.00
#
_symmetry.space_group_name_H-M   'P 1'
#
loop_
_entity.id
_entity.type
_entity.pdbx_description
1 polymer ?
#
loop_
_entity_poly.entity_id
_entity_poly.type
_entity_poly.pdbx_seq_one_letter_code
_entity_poly.pdbx_strand_id
1 'polypeptide(L)'
;LASQLPLDALVIETDAPDIPPHWLYVPAAERAAGRAQGINHPRELPAIGAVVAQLRDLPVAELAHATTVNARQALPRLDALIARA
;
A
#
# COMPACT_ATOMS: atom_id res chain seq x y z
N LEU A 1 -2.31 -14.69 -1.14
CA LEU A 1 -0.87 -14.47 -1.33
C LEU A 1 -0.26 -13.61 -0.23
N ALA A 2 -0.88 -12.47 0.10
CA ALA A 2 -0.37 -11.58 1.15
C ALA A 2 -0.30 -12.25 2.53
N SER A 3 -1.14 -13.24 2.80
CA SER A 3 -1.13 -13.99 4.06
C SER A 3 -0.08 -15.10 4.12
N GLN A 4 0.52 -15.47 2.98
CA GLN A 4 1.38 -16.64 2.84
C GLN A 4 2.86 -16.30 2.65
N LEU A 5 3.16 -15.10 2.14
CA LEU A 5 4.54 -14.67 1.94
C LEU A 5 5.24 -14.44 3.29
N PRO A 6 6.56 -14.69 3.37
CA PRO A 6 7.32 -14.31 4.56
C PRO A 6 7.17 -12.81 4.84
N LEU A 7 7.07 -12.44 6.12
CA LEU A 7 6.86 -11.05 6.49
C LEU A 7 8.00 -10.14 6.03
N ASP A 8 9.23 -10.66 6.02
CA ASP A 8 10.41 -9.91 5.57
C ASP A 8 10.49 -9.71 4.05
N ALA A 9 9.56 -10.32 3.29
CA ALA A 9 9.46 -10.15 1.84
C ALA A 9 8.38 -9.16 1.42
N LEU A 10 7.66 -8.54 2.39
CA LEU A 10 6.54 -7.66 2.09
C LEU A 10 6.93 -6.19 2.13
N VAL A 11 6.48 -5.46 1.12
CA VAL A 11 6.42 -4.00 1.10
C VAL A 11 5.03 -3.59 0.65
N ILE A 12 4.66 -2.35 0.93
CA ILE A 12 3.36 -1.80 0.53
C ILE A 12 3.62 -0.65 -0.43
N GLU A 13 2.86 -0.64 -1.54
CA GLU A 13 3.03 0.36 -2.58
C GLU A 13 1.68 0.80 -3.15
N THR A 14 1.68 1.80 -3.99
CA THR A 14 0.51 2.25 -4.73
C THR A 14 0.94 2.76 -6.09
N ASP A 15 0.09 2.55 -7.10
CA ASP A 15 0.26 3.11 -8.44
C ASP A 15 -0.47 4.46 -8.60
N ALA A 16 -0.63 5.20 -7.51
CA ALA A 16 -1.31 6.48 -7.58
C ALA A 16 -0.74 7.36 -8.71
N PRO A 17 -1.57 8.10 -9.45
CA PRO A 17 -3.02 8.27 -9.27
C PRO A 17 -3.88 7.17 -9.90
N ASP A 18 -3.27 6.16 -10.51
CA ASP A 18 -3.94 5.10 -11.23
C ASP A 18 -4.30 3.92 -10.32
N ILE A 19 -5.03 2.95 -10.84
CA ILE A 19 -5.37 1.67 -10.20
C ILE A 19 -5.81 1.87 -8.75
N PRO A 20 -6.98 2.51 -8.51
CA PRO A 20 -7.44 2.79 -7.15
C PRO A 20 -7.81 1.51 -6.41
N PRO A 21 -7.70 1.50 -5.07
CA PRO A 21 -8.20 0.40 -4.26
C PRO A 21 -9.72 0.23 -4.44
N HIS A 22 -10.24 -0.95 -4.07
CA HIS A 22 -11.62 -1.30 -4.37
C HIS A 22 -12.65 -0.30 -3.78
N TRP A 23 -12.35 0.35 -2.65
CA TRP A 23 -13.26 1.33 -2.06
C TRP A 23 -13.35 2.65 -2.84
N LEU A 24 -12.41 2.90 -3.77
CA LEU A 24 -12.44 4.04 -4.67
C LEU A 24 -12.84 3.66 -6.09
N TYR A 25 -12.83 2.36 -6.41
CA TYR A 25 -13.04 1.87 -7.75
C TYR A 25 -14.50 2.11 -8.21
N VAL A 26 -14.63 2.70 -9.40
CA VAL A 26 -15.92 2.91 -10.05
C VAL A 26 -16.01 1.97 -11.25
N PRO A 27 -17.01 1.05 -11.31
CA PRO A 27 -17.15 0.11 -12.43
C PRO A 27 -17.30 0.83 -13.78
N ALA A 28 -16.85 0.16 -14.85
CA ALA A 28 -16.89 0.71 -16.19
C ALA A 28 -18.29 1.16 -16.62
N ALA A 29 -19.34 0.40 -16.23
CA ALA A 29 -20.72 0.74 -16.56
C ALA A 29 -21.15 2.06 -15.90
N GLU A 30 -20.76 2.32 -14.67
CA GLU A 30 -21.06 3.57 -13.97
C GLU A 30 -20.25 4.74 -14.54
N ARG A 31 -19.00 4.51 -14.95
CA ARG A 31 -18.20 5.53 -15.61
C ARG A 31 -18.80 5.92 -16.97
N ALA A 32 -19.29 4.95 -17.71
CA ALA A 32 -20.01 5.19 -18.98
C ALA A 32 -21.30 6.00 -18.77
N ALA A 33 -21.92 5.87 -17.59
CA ALA A 33 -23.11 6.65 -17.22
C ALA A 33 -22.76 8.05 -16.69
N GLY A 34 -21.49 8.44 -16.68
CA GLY A 34 -21.04 9.78 -16.29
C GLY A 34 -20.45 9.89 -14.89
N ARG A 35 -20.38 8.80 -14.12
CA ARG A 35 -19.74 8.82 -12.80
C ARG A 35 -18.22 8.89 -12.94
N ALA A 36 -17.59 9.83 -12.24
CA ALA A 36 -16.15 10.00 -12.29
C ALA A 36 -15.43 8.82 -11.61
N GLN A 37 -14.28 8.42 -12.16
CA GLN A 37 -13.41 7.43 -11.53
C GLN A 37 -12.83 8.00 -10.23
N GLY A 38 -12.78 7.17 -9.19
CA GLY A 38 -12.06 7.50 -7.97
C GLY A 38 -10.56 7.64 -8.26
N ILE A 39 -9.96 8.71 -7.75
CA ILE A 39 -8.53 8.97 -7.95
C ILE A 39 -7.75 8.33 -6.80
N ASN A 40 -6.79 7.47 -7.13
CA ASN A 40 -5.89 6.89 -6.16
C ASN A 40 -4.90 7.95 -5.65
N HIS A 41 -4.53 7.87 -4.39
CA HIS A 41 -3.60 8.80 -3.75
C HIS A 41 -2.72 8.04 -2.75
N PRO A 42 -1.44 8.44 -2.55
CA PRO A 42 -0.60 7.80 -1.54
C PRO A 42 -1.19 7.78 -0.13
N ARG A 43 -2.08 8.70 0.21
CA ARG A 43 -2.79 8.72 1.50
C ARG A 43 -3.65 7.46 1.73
N GLU A 44 -3.91 6.66 0.70
CA GLU A 44 -4.63 5.39 0.81
C GLU A 44 -3.75 4.27 1.35
N LEU A 45 -2.43 4.43 1.38
CA LEU A 45 -1.51 3.40 1.87
C LEU A 45 -1.81 2.92 3.30
N PRO A 46 -2.14 3.78 4.27
CA PRO A 46 -2.51 3.29 5.60
C PRO A 46 -3.70 2.34 5.59
N ALA A 47 -4.73 2.59 4.77
CA ALA A 47 -5.88 1.70 4.65
C ALA A 47 -5.50 0.38 3.98
N ILE A 48 -4.64 0.42 2.96
CA ILE A 48 -4.11 -0.79 2.32
C ILE A 48 -3.31 -1.61 3.33
N GLY A 49 -2.46 -0.96 4.11
CA GLY A 49 -1.71 -1.61 5.18
C GLY A 49 -2.61 -2.26 6.22
N ALA A 50 -3.72 -1.63 6.58
CA ALA A 50 -4.68 -2.18 7.52
C ALA A 50 -5.31 -3.48 6.99
N VAL A 51 -5.63 -3.55 5.69
CA VAL A 51 -6.16 -4.77 5.06
C VAL A 51 -5.12 -5.88 5.10
N VAL A 52 -3.87 -5.60 4.76
CA VAL A 52 -2.80 -6.60 4.80
C VAL A 52 -2.56 -7.09 6.22
N ALA A 53 -2.55 -6.19 7.21
CA ALA A 53 -2.39 -6.55 8.62
C ALA A 53 -3.50 -7.50 9.07
N GLN A 54 -4.74 -7.23 8.68
CA GLN A 54 -5.88 -8.09 8.99
C GLN A 54 -5.70 -9.48 8.36
N LEU A 55 -5.29 -9.55 7.10
CA LEU A 55 -5.06 -10.83 6.42
C LEU A 55 -3.95 -11.65 7.08
N ARG A 56 -2.98 -11.00 7.69
CA ARG A 56 -1.87 -11.66 8.39
C ARG A 56 -2.08 -11.82 9.89
N ASP A 57 -3.19 -11.36 10.41
CA ASP A 57 -3.50 -11.40 11.85
C ASP A 57 -2.41 -10.71 12.68
N LEU A 58 -2.01 -9.51 12.24
CA LEU A 58 -0.99 -8.71 12.91
C LEU A 58 -1.52 -7.32 13.28
N PRO A 59 -1.00 -6.71 14.36
CA PRO A 59 -1.24 -5.29 14.61
C PRO A 59 -0.74 -4.44 13.44
N VAL A 60 -1.47 -3.38 13.09
CA VAL A 60 -1.09 -2.48 11.98
C VAL A 60 0.30 -1.87 12.22
N ALA A 61 0.61 -1.48 13.45
CA ALA A 61 1.90 -0.90 13.80
C ALA A 61 3.05 -1.88 13.55
N GLU A 62 2.86 -3.16 13.82
CA GLU A 62 3.87 -4.19 13.57
C GLU A 62 4.09 -4.39 12.07
N LEU A 63 3.02 -4.44 11.29
CA LEU A 63 3.13 -4.52 9.83
C LEU A 63 3.83 -3.29 9.26
N ALA A 64 3.46 -2.09 9.71
CA ALA A 64 4.06 -0.84 9.26
C ALA A 64 5.56 -0.82 9.52
N HIS A 65 5.99 -1.27 10.72
CA HIS A 65 7.42 -1.38 11.05
C HIS A 65 8.13 -2.36 10.14
N ALA A 66 7.59 -3.56 9.97
CA ALA A 66 8.21 -4.62 9.15
C ALA A 66 8.36 -4.18 7.69
N THR A 67 7.32 -3.63 7.09
CA THR A 67 7.35 -3.21 5.67
C THR A 67 8.27 -2.01 5.47
N THR A 68 8.38 -1.12 6.44
CA THR A 68 9.33 -0.01 6.40
C THR A 68 10.78 -0.53 6.44
N VAL A 69 11.09 -1.45 7.34
CA VAL A 69 12.42 -2.08 7.40
C VAL A 69 12.73 -2.78 6.08
N ASN A 70 11.77 -3.53 5.52
CA ASN A 70 11.96 -4.25 4.27
C ASN A 70 12.24 -3.29 3.10
N ALA A 71 11.52 -2.19 3.02
CA ALA A 71 11.73 -1.17 1.98
C ALA A 71 13.13 -0.55 2.10
N ARG A 72 13.58 -0.25 3.31
CA ARG A 72 14.93 0.31 3.54
C ARG A 72 16.02 -0.67 3.16
N GLN A 73 15.83 -1.95 3.41
CA GLN A 73 16.79 -2.99 3.01
C GLN A 73 16.82 -3.20 1.50
N ALA A 74 15.67 -3.10 0.83
CA ALA A 74 15.57 -3.22 -0.62
C ALA A 74 16.18 -2.02 -1.35
N LEU A 75 16.24 -0.85 -0.71
CA LEU A 75 16.72 0.40 -1.26
C LEU A 75 17.89 0.94 -0.41
N PRO A 76 19.11 0.39 -0.56
CA PRO A 76 20.23 0.70 0.35
C PRO A 76 20.57 2.18 0.47
N ARG A 77 20.30 2.98 -0.60
CA ARG A 77 20.57 4.43 -0.59
C ARG A 77 19.52 5.24 0.16
N LEU A 78 18.38 4.63 0.48
CA LEU A 78 17.28 5.33 1.14
C LEU A 78 17.67 5.81 2.53
N ASP A 79 18.41 5.00 3.29
CA ASP A 79 18.87 5.37 4.63
C ASP A 79 19.74 6.64 4.61
N ALA A 80 20.63 6.75 3.63
CA ALA A 80 21.46 7.94 3.47
C ALA A 80 20.62 9.17 3.16
N LEU A 81 19.58 9.04 2.35
CA LEU A 81 18.66 10.12 2.02
C LEU A 81 17.81 10.54 3.23
N ILE A 82 17.32 9.59 3.99
CA ILE A 82 16.54 9.85 5.21
C ILE A 82 17.40 10.58 6.26
N ALA A 83 18.66 10.17 6.42
CA ALA A 83 19.58 10.78 7.36
C ALA A 83 19.90 12.25 7.01
N ARG A 84 19.74 12.66 5.76
CA ARG A 84 19.94 14.04 5.29
C ARG A 84 18.70 14.90 5.41
N ALA A 85 17.55 14.29 5.57
CA ALA A 85 16.28 15.00 5.74
C ALA A 85 16.12 15.48 7.20
#